data_3b8863c9bc88f65ae1c0711563e4fc4b
#
_entry.id   3b8863c9bc88f65ae1c0711563e4fc4b
#
_cell.length_a   1.000
_cell.length_b   1.000
_cell.length_c   1.000
_cell.angle_alpha   90.00
_cell.angle_beta   90.00
_cell.angle_gamma   90.00
#
_symmetry.space_group_name_H-M   'P 1'
#
loop_
_entity.id
_entity.type
_entity.pdbx_description
1 polymer ?
#
loop_
_entity_poly.entity_id
_entity_poly.type
_entity_poly.pdbx_seq_one_letter_code
_entity_poly.pdbx_strand_id
1 'polypeptide(L)'
;MKIRQATADDVDELVRLRAIMLQAFGRGAWNDDWRAPVRASLLRRLAAAEPVLAAFVVEHPDGPGLAACAVGVIDEHLGNPYSPDGRVGYVFNVVTEPAMRRRGYSRACLEAILRWFRDQGVRVADLKASPDGEPLYTSLGFARTSEPAMRLRL
;
A
#
# COMPACT_ATOMS: atom_id res chain seq x y z
N MET A 1 16.85 10.56 1.84
CA MET A 1 15.70 9.71 1.47
C MET A 1 14.90 10.45 0.41
N LYS A 2 14.76 9.88 -0.77
CA LYS A 2 13.96 10.47 -1.86
C LYS A 2 12.66 9.68 -1.99
N ILE A 3 11.55 10.31 -1.62
CA ILE A 3 10.20 9.76 -1.74
C ILE A 3 9.45 10.46 -2.86
N ARG A 4 8.67 9.71 -3.63
CA ARG A 4 7.82 10.22 -4.69
C ARG A 4 6.62 9.30 -4.94
N GLN A 5 5.64 9.82 -5.66
CA GLN A 5 4.58 8.98 -6.22
C GLN A 5 5.16 8.12 -7.35
N ALA A 6 4.71 6.87 -7.40
CA ALA A 6 5.09 5.93 -8.46
C ALA A 6 4.38 6.26 -9.77
N THR A 7 5.05 5.93 -10.85
CA THR A 7 4.54 6.02 -12.22
C THR A 7 4.47 4.63 -12.87
N ALA A 8 4.04 4.57 -14.11
CA ALA A 8 4.03 3.32 -14.89
C ALA A 8 5.44 2.68 -15.00
N ASP A 9 6.49 3.48 -14.99
CA ASP A 9 7.87 3.02 -15.08
C ASP A 9 8.33 2.23 -13.84
N ASP A 10 7.62 2.38 -12.71
CA ASP A 10 7.93 1.70 -11.45
C ASP A 10 7.24 0.33 -11.30
N VAL A 11 6.37 -0.05 -12.23
CA VAL A 11 5.48 -1.20 -12.07
C VAL A 11 6.24 -2.50 -11.83
N ASP A 12 7.34 -2.74 -12.54
CA ASP A 12 8.14 -3.97 -12.38
C ASP A 12 8.80 -4.03 -11.00
N GLU A 13 9.27 -2.88 -10.48
CA GLU A 13 9.81 -2.78 -9.13
C GLU A 13 8.73 -2.93 -8.04
N LEU A 14 7.53 -2.41 -8.26
CA LEU A 14 6.39 -2.63 -7.37
C LEU A 14 6.00 -4.11 -7.29
N VAL A 15 6.02 -4.82 -8.42
CA VAL A 15 5.81 -6.28 -8.49
C VAL A 15 6.92 -7.03 -7.74
N ARG A 16 8.17 -6.62 -7.89
CA ARG A 16 9.32 -7.19 -7.18
C ARG A 16 9.17 -7.03 -5.66
N LEU A 17 8.90 -5.82 -5.19
CA LEU A 17 8.69 -5.56 -3.76
C LEU A 17 7.48 -6.34 -3.19
N ARG A 18 6.40 -6.46 -3.97
CA ARG A 18 5.25 -7.29 -3.59
C ARG A 18 5.66 -8.75 -3.40
N ALA A 19 6.51 -9.30 -4.26
CA ALA A 19 7.01 -10.67 -4.11
C ALA A 19 7.76 -10.84 -2.78
N ILE A 20 8.62 -9.90 -2.41
CA ILE A 20 9.32 -9.91 -1.11
C ILE A 20 8.33 -9.98 0.04
N MET A 21 7.28 -9.16 0.01
CA MET A 21 6.24 -9.14 1.05
C MET A 21 5.48 -10.47 1.11
N LEU A 22 5.02 -10.99 -0.03
CA LEU A 22 4.23 -12.22 -0.09
C LEU A 22 5.04 -13.44 0.37
N GLN A 23 6.32 -13.53 0.02
CA GLN A 23 7.21 -14.59 0.47
C GLN A 23 7.43 -14.55 1.99
N ALA A 24 7.52 -13.36 2.58
CA ALA A 24 7.64 -13.20 4.02
C ALA A 24 6.40 -13.69 4.79
N PHE A 25 5.21 -13.67 4.16
CA PHE A 25 4.00 -14.22 4.78
C PHE A 25 3.91 -15.75 4.75
N GLY A 26 4.68 -16.44 3.89
CA GLY A 26 4.86 -17.89 3.88
C GLY A 26 3.59 -18.71 3.73
N ARG A 27 2.55 -18.21 3.07
CA ARG A 27 1.24 -18.84 2.98
C ARG A 27 1.10 -19.66 1.70
N GLY A 28 1.18 -20.97 1.82
CA GLY A 28 0.90 -21.91 0.74
C GLY A 28 2.08 -22.12 -0.22
N ALA A 29 1.84 -22.91 -1.29
CA ALA A 29 2.83 -23.13 -2.33
C ALA A 29 3.07 -21.87 -3.14
N TRP A 30 4.35 -21.55 -3.39
CA TRP A 30 4.71 -20.39 -4.20
C TRP A 30 4.50 -20.68 -5.69
N ASN A 31 3.91 -19.71 -6.41
CA ASN A 31 3.91 -19.63 -7.86
C ASN A 31 3.99 -18.17 -8.29
N ASP A 32 4.21 -17.93 -9.57
CA ASP A 32 4.35 -16.58 -10.14
C ASP A 32 3.14 -16.14 -10.98
N ASP A 33 2.06 -16.91 -11.01
CA ASP A 33 0.87 -16.65 -11.85
C ASP A 33 0.19 -15.31 -11.54
N TRP A 34 0.38 -14.79 -10.33
CA TRP A 34 -0.15 -13.49 -9.90
C TRP A 34 0.61 -12.28 -10.47
N ARG A 35 1.84 -12.44 -10.96
CA ARG A 35 2.70 -11.31 -11.36
C ARG A 35 2.15 -10.57 -12.57
N ALA A 36 1.80 -11.28 -13.64
CA ALA A 36 1.29 -10.65 -14.86
C ALA A 36 -0.06 -9.92 -14.63
N PRO A 37 -1.06 -10.50 -13.95
CA PRO A 37 -2.28 -9.79 -13.58
C PRO A 37 -2.03 -8.55 -12.72
N VAL A 38 -1.14 -8.61 -11.72
CA VAL A 38 -0.79 -7.45 -10.88
C VAL A 38 -0.13 -6.36 -11.71
N ARG A 39 0.83 -6.73 -12.57
CA ARG A 39 1.48 -5.79 -13.48
C ARG A 39 0.48 -5.05 -14.36
N ALA A 40 -0.44 -5.77 -15.01
CA ALA A 40 -1.48 -5.20 -15.85
C ALA A 40 -2.43 -4.28 -15.05
N SER A 41 -2.81 -4.68 -13.83
CA SER A 41 -3.64 -3.88 -12.93
C SER A 41 -2.95 -2.56 -12.55
N LEU A 42 -1.69 -2.61 -12.15
CA LEU A 42 -0.93 -1.41 -11.77
C LEU A 42 -0.76 -0.45 -12.96
N LEU A 43 -0.38 -0.96 -14.14
CA LEU A 43 -0.25 -0.14 -15.35
C LEU A 43 -1.54 0.62 -15.65
N ARG A 44 -2.67 -0.07 -15.67
CA ARG A 44 -3.98 0.54 -15.93
C ARG A 44 -4.37 1.58 -14.88
N ARG A 45 -4.17 1.26 -13.61
CA ARG A 45 -4.64 2.09 -12.49
C ARG A 45 -3.75 3.29 -12.22
N LEU A 46 -2.43 3.17 -12.41
CA LEU A 46 -1.50 4.31 -12.28
C LEU A 46 -1.63 5.29 -13.44
N ALA A 47 -2.07 4.85 -14.62
CA ALA A 47 -2.28 5.69 -15.80
C ALA A 47 -3.68 6.32 -15.87
N ALA A 48 -4.57 6.02 -14.93
CA ALA A 48 -5.93 6.55 -14.95
C ALA A 48 -5.95 8.09 -14.80
N ALA A 49 -6.82 8.77 -15.54
CA ALA A 49 -6.95 10.23 -15.48
C ALA A 49 -7.43 10.71 -14.10
N GLU A 50 -8.35 9.94 -13.49
CA GLU A 50 -8.80 10.13 -12.10
C GLU A 50 -8.39 8.91 -11.26
N PRO A 51 -7.15 8.88 -10.75
CA PRO A 51 -6.64 7.70 -10.09
C PRO A 51 -7.32 7.48 -8.73
N VAL A 52 -7.86 6.29 -8.54
CA VAL A 52 -8.33 5.79 -7.23
C VAL A 52 -7.30 4.89 -6.55
N LEU A 53 -6.15 4.71 -7.18
CA LEU A 53 -5.00 4.02 -6.61
C LEU A 53 -3.76 4.90 -6.77
N ALA A 54 -2.99 5.02 -5.71
CA ALA A 54 -1.66 5.60 -5.74
C ALA A 54 -0.66 4.69 -5.02
N ALA A 55 0.57 4.70 -5.49
CA ALA A 55 1.70 4.11 -4.79
C ALA A 55 2.72 5.19 -4.49
N PHE A 56 3.31 5.14 -3.31
CA PHE A 56 4.45 5.98 -2.94
C PHE A 56 5.66 5.12 -2.69
N VAL A 57 6.79 5.57 -3.20
CA VAL A 57 8.02 4.77 -3.25
C VAL A 57 9.20 5.56 -2.71
N VAL A 58 10.16 4.83 -2.16
CA VAL A 58 11.49 5.35 -1.83
C VAL A 58 12.48 4.74 -2.81
N GLU A 59 13.20 5.59 -3.53
CA GLU A 59 14.27 5.15 -4.41
C GLU A 59 15.39 4.49 -3.62
N HIS A 60 16.03 3.49 -4.21
CA HIS A 60 17.16 2.82 -3.57
C HIS A 60 18.35 3.80 -3.46
N PRO A 61 18.93 3.99 -2.27
CA PRO A 61 19.97 5.00 -2.06
C PRO A 61 21.29 4.68 -2.79
N ASP A 62 21.58 3.40 -2.98
CA ASP A 62 22.89 2.94 -3.44
C ASP A 62 22.86 2.37 -4.88
N GLY A 63 21.76 2.58 -5.61
CA GLY A 63 21.65 2.05 -6.97
C GLY A 63 20.27 2.21 -7.59
N PRO A 64 20.03 1.58 -8.74
CA PRO A 64 18.73 1.62 -9.39
C PRO A 64 17.70 0.79 -8.61
N GLY A 65 16.43 1.12 -8.80
CA GLY A 65 15.29 0.40 -8.21
C GLY A 65 14.70 1.09 -6.98
N LEU A 66 13.86 0.37 -6.28
CA LEU A 66 13.09 0.87 -5.13
C LEU A 66 13.47 0.14 -3.84
N ALA A 67 13.70 0.90 -2.79
CA ALA A 67 13.96 0.38 -1.44
C ALA A 67 12.67 0.07 -0.66
N ALA A 68 11.59 0.80 -0.92
CA ALA A 68 10.32 0.63 -0.23
C ALA A 68 9.15 1.14 -1.05
N CYS A 69 7.96 0.63 -0.75
CA CYS A 69 6.72 1.18 -1.26
C CYS A 69 5.57 1.00 -0.27
N ALA A 70 4.52 1.78 -0.49
CA ALA A 70 3.19 1.53 0.07
C ALA A 70 2.15 1.90 -0.98
N VAL A 71 1.04 1.18 -1.03
CA VAL A 71 -0.06 1.38 -1.98
C VAL A 71 -1.32 1.73 -1.23
N GLY A 72 -2.02 2.73 -1.71
CA GLY A 72 -3.35 3.13 -1.23
C GLY A 72 -4.38 3.06 -2.35
N VAL A 73 -5.59 2.66 -2.01
CA VAL A 73 -6.75 2.66 -2.91
C VAL A 73 -7.90 3.38 -2.23
N ILE A 74 -8.71 4.06 -3.02
CA ILE A 74 -9.95 4.68 -2.57
C ILE A 74 -11.10 3.81 -3.04
N ASP A 75 -11.79 3.18 -2.08
CA ASP A 75 -12.98 2.39 -2.32
C ASP A 75 -14.24 3.24 -2.09
N GLU A 76 -15.26 3.02 -2.87
CA GLU A 76 -16.56 3.64 -2.70
C GLU A 76 -17.53 2.64 -2.07
N HIS A 77 -17.91 2.94 -0.83
CA HIS A 77 -18.93 2.22 -0.07
C HIS A 77 -20.21 3.05 0.01
N LEU A 78 -21.13 2.68 0.85
CA LEU A 78 -22.30 3.51 1.16
C LEU A 78 -21.95 4.49 2.29
N GLY A 79 -22.43 5.72 2.16
CA GLY A 79 -22.18 6.78 3.14
C GLY A 79 -22.75 6.49 4.53
N ASN A 80 -22.10 7.06 5.53
CA ASN A 80 -22.49 7.04 6.93
C ASN A 80 -22.19 8.40 7.58
N PRO A 81 -22.59 8.66 8.86
CA PRO A 81 -22.35 9.95 9.49
C PRO A 81 -20.89 10.40 9.57
N TYR A 82 -19.93 9.46 9.54
CA TYR A 82 -18.49 9.77 9.61
C TYR A 82 -17.85 9.95 8.23
N SER A 83 -18.45 9.34 7.21
CA SER A 83 -18.02 9.41 5.81
C SER A 83 -19.25 9.48 4.91
N PRO A 84 -19.86 10.68 4.74
CA PRO A 84 -21.15 10.82 4.05
C PRO A 84 -21.13 10.38 2.60
N ASP A 85 -20.00 10.51 1.92
CA ASP A 85 -19.81 10.10 0.51
C ASP A 85 -19.47 8.62 0.37
N GLY A 86 -19.22 7.89 1.49
CA GLY A 86 -18.88 6.48 1.49
C GLY A 86 -17.48 6.14 0.98
N ARG A 87 -16.63 7.15 0.73
CA ARG A 87 -15.27 6.94 0.24
C ARG A 87 -14.34 6.57 1.39
N VAL A 88 -13.67 5.43 1.29
CA VAL A 88 -12.75 4.89 2.29
C VAL A 88 -11.41 4.61 1.63
N GLY A 89 -10.33 5.09 2.23
CA GLY A 89 -8.99 4.71 1.85
C GLY A 89 -8.64 3.33 2.41
N TYR A 90 -7.96 2.52 1.62
CA TYR A 90 -7.40 1.25 2.07
C TYR A 90 -5.92 1.19 1.74
N VAL A 91 -5.09 0.96 2.76
CA VAL A 91 -3.63 0.85 2.60
C VAL A 91 -3.22 -0.61 2.56
N PHE A 92 -2.40 -0.94 1.60
CA PHE A 92 -1.86 -2.29 1.46
C PHE A 92 -0.48 -2.27 0.78
N ASN A 93 0.13 -3.45 0.62
CA ASN A 93 1.43 -3.59 -0.04
C ASN A 93 2.51 -2.66 0.57
N VAL A 94 2.52 -2.56 1.89
CA VAL A 94 3.55 -1.83 2.63
C VAL A 94 4.75 -2.73 2.78
N VAL A 95 5.84 -2.41 2.10
CA VAL A 95 7.03 -3.24 2.07
C VAL A 95 8.30 -2.39 2.00
N THR A 96 9.31 -2.81 2.74
CA THR A 96 10.68 -2.31 2.63
C THR A 96 11.61 -3.50 2.41
N GLU A 97 12.54 -3.37 1.47
CA GLU A 97 13.59 -4.36 1.26
C GLU A 97 14.26 -4.74 2.59
N PRO A 98 14.54 -6.02 2.84
CA PRO A 98 15.12 -6.46 4.10
C PRO A 98 16.37 -5.67 4.50
N ALA A 99 17.29 -5.43 3.58
CA ALA A 99 18.53 -4.68 3.81
C ALA A 99 18.30 -3.17 4.08
N MET A 100 17.11 -2.64 3.75
CA MET A 100 16.76 -1.23 3.87
C MET A 100 15.81 -0.94 5.04
N ARG A 101 15.49 -1.95 5.85
CA ARG A 101 14.60 -1.80 7.01
C ARG A 101 15.20 -0.91 8.11
N ARG A 102 14.32 -0.42 9.01
CA ARG A 102 14.69 0.42 10.18
C ARG A 102 15.26 1.80 9.81
N ARG A 103 15.05 2.25 8.58
CA ARG A 103 15.48 3.56 8.08
C ARG A 103 14.33 4.56 7.91
N GLY A 104 13.12 4.23 8.37
CA GLY A 104 11.94 5.10 8.29
C GLY A 104 11.23 5.11 6.93
N TYR A 105 11.61 4.25 5.99
CA TYR A 105 11.08 4.26 4.62
C TYR A 105 9.59 3.92 4.55
N SER A 106 9.14 2.88 5.25
CA SER A 106 7.70 2.55 5.32
C SER A 106 6.88 3.68 5.93
N ARG A 107 7.39 4.34 6.96
CA ARG A 107 6.74 5.51 7.56
C ARG A 107 6.57 6.63 6.53
N ALA A 108 7.62 6.97 5.80
CA ALA A 108 7.58 8.03 4.80
C ALA A 108 6.56 7.74 3.69
N CYS A 109 6.52 6.48 3.20
CA CYS A 109 5.51 6.05 2.22
C CYS A 109 4.08 6.16 2.76
N LEU A 110 3.86 5.72 4.01
CA LEU A 110 2.55 5.79 4.65
C LEU A 110 2.08 7.24 4.88
N GLU A 111 2.96 8.11 5.36
CA GLU A 111 2.65 9.53 5.53
C GLU A 111 2.29 10.19 4.19
N ALA A 112 2.95 9.80 3.10
CA ALA A 112 2.63 10.29 1.77
C ALA A 112 1.25 9.80 1.29
N ILE A 113 0.89 8.52 1.53
CA ILE A 113 -0.45 7.99 1.23
C ILE A 113 -1.52 8.71 2.05
N LEU A 114 -1.29 8.91 3.35
CA LEU A 114 -2.26 9.59 4.21
C LEU A 114 -2.47 11.05 3.78
N ARG A 115 -1.43 11.73 3.32
CA ARG A 115 -1.58 13.06 2.70
C ARG A 115 -2.42 12.97 1.43
N TRP A 116 -2.10 12.05 0.53
CA TRP A 116 -2.86 11.86 -0.70
C TRP A 116 -4.34 11.57 -0.44
N PHE A 117 -4.68 10.72 0.53
CA PHE A 117 -6.08 10.50 0.91
C PHE A 117 -6.77 11.79 1.37
N ARG A 118 -6.10 12.61 2.19
CA ARG A 118 -6.65 13.90 2.64
C ARG A 118 -6.87 14.86 1.47
N ASP A 119 -5.91 14.94 0.55
CA ASP A 119 -6.00 15.79 -0.65
C ASP A 119 -7.13 15.33 -1.58
N GLN A 120 -7.46 14.04 -1.59
CA GLN A 120 -8.61 13.49 -2.30
C GLN A 120 -9.94 13.59 -1.51
N GLY A 121 -9.95 14.22 -0.34
CA GLY A 121 -11.15 14.37 0.48
C GLY A 121 -11.58 13.10 1.22
N VAL A 122 -10.74 12.06 1.28
CA VAL A 122 -11.00 10.83 2.02
C VAL A 122 -10.81 11.09 3.52
N ARG A 123 -11.77 10.65 4.33
CA ARG A 123 -11.84 10.94 5.77
C ARG A 123 -11.47 9.75 6.65
N VAL A 124 -11.54 8.56 6.12
CA VAL A 124 -11.29 7.30 6.85
C VAL A 124 -10.34 6.45 6.03
N ALA A 125 -9.34 5.88 6.68
CA ALA A 125 -8.41 4.94 6.05
C ALA A 125 -8.27 3.68 6.90
N ASP A 126 -8.40 2.53 6.27
CA ASP A 126 -8.27 1.21 6.86
C ASP A 126 -7.03 0.48 6.35
N LEU A 127 -6.57 -0.47 7.12
CA LEU A 127 -5.54 -1.44 6.74
C LEU A 127 -5.65 -2.72 7.56
N LYS A 128 -4.99 -3.77 7.10
CA LYS A 128 -4.77 -4.99 7.89
C LYS A 128 -3.33 -4.99 8.39
N ALA A 129 -3.15 -4.94 9.70
CA ALA A 129 -1.84 -4.91 10.32
C ALA A 129 -1.29 -6.32 10.53
N SER A 130 -0.04 -6.54 10.08
CA SER A 130 0.76 -7.66 10.60
C SER A 130 1.26 -7.33 12.00
N PRO A 131 1.60 -8.33 12.82
CA PRO A 131 2.17 -8.08 14.16
C PRO A 131 3.39 -7.16 14.12
N ASP A 132 4.28 -7.33 13.15
CA ASP A 132 5.48 -6.51 12.99
C ASP A 132 5.19 -5.09 12.53
N GLY A 133 4.12 -4.88 11.76
CA GLY A 133 3.72 -3.57 11.24
C GLY A 133 2.87 -2.74 12.20
N GLU A 134 2.15 -3.38 13.11
CA GLU A 134 1.19 -2.71 13.99
C GLU A 134 1.77 -1.55 14.81
N PRO A 135 2.98 -1.65 15.40
CA PRO A 135 3.58 -0.52 16.11
C PRO A 135 3.76 0.74 15.24
N LEU A 136 4.13 0.55 13.97
CA LEU A 136 4.24 1.66 13.02
C LEU A 136 2.87 2.29 12.75
N TYR A 137 1.86 1.50 12.48
CA TYR A 137 0.51 2.00 12.21
C TYR A 137 -0.08 2.71 13.42
N THR A 138 0.07 2.15 14.61
CA THR A 138 -0.36 2.80 15.86
C THR A 138 0.32 4.16 16.04
N SER A 139 1.61 4.27 15.75
CA SER A 139 2.34 5.53 15.84
C SER A 139 1.90 6.59 14.83
N LEU A 140 1.18 6.19 13.77
CA LEU A 140 0.57 7.07 12.77
C LEU A 140 -0.91 7.40 13.07
N GLY A 141 -1.44 6.89 14.18
CA GLY A 141 -2.81 7.16 14.62
C GLY A 141 -3.84 6.09 14.24
N PHE A 142 -3.43 4.98 13.62
CA PHE A 142 -4.33 3.85 13.42
C PHE A 142 -4.64 3.17 14.75
N ALA A 143 -5.88 2.75 14.91
CA ALA A 143 -6.34 1.98 16.06
C ALA A 143 -7.04 0.70 15.58
N ARG A 144 -7.01 -0.35 16.39
CA ARG A 144 -7.76 -1.57 16.13
C ARG A 144 -9.25 -1.26 16.10
N THR A 145 -9.96 -1.82 15.11
CA THR A 145 -11.43 -1.77 15.06
C THR A 145 -12.03 -2.83 15.96
N SER A 146 -13.31 -2.64 16.33
CA SER A 146 -14.06 -3.63 17.12
C SER A 146 -14.51 -4.82 16.28
N GLU A 147 -14.67 -4.64 14.96
CA GLU A 147 -15.12 -5.69 14.06
C GLU A 147 -13.92 -6.44 13.47
N PRO A 148 -13.81 -7.76 13.68
CA PRO A 148 -12.73 -8.54 13.10
C PRO A 148 -12.89 -8.70 11.58
N ALA A 149 -11.78 -8.66 10.85
CA ALA A 149 -11.78 -9.04 9.45
C ALA A 149 -12.03 -10.54 9.30
N MET A 150 -12.94 -10.90 8.39
CA MET A 150 -13.29 -12.29 8.09
C MET A 150 -13.07 -12.56 6.60
N ARG A 151 -12.77 -13.82 6.25
CA ARG A 151 -12.50 -14.22 4.86
C ARG A 151 -13.18 -15.55 4.54
N LEU A 152 -13.86 -15.58 3.41
CA LEU A 152 -14.32 -16.79 2.76
C LEU A 152 -13.64 -16.90 1.38
N ARG A 153 -13.13 -18.07 1.04
CA ARG A 153 -12.66 -18.38 -0.31
C ARG A 153 -13.79 -19.05 -1.08
N LEU A 154 -14.12 -18.50 -2.23
CA LEU A 154 -15.17 -18.99 -3.15
C LEU A 154 -14.58 -19.89 -4.22
#